data_b4121c8da821c64700edb4fb507ce9c9
#
_entry.id   b4121c8da821c64700edb4fb507ce9c9
#
_cell.length_a   1.000
_cell.length_b   1.000
_cell.length_c   1.000
_cell.angle_alpha   90.00
_cell.angle_beta   90.00
_cell.angle_gamma   90.00
#
_symmetry.space_group_name_H-M   'P 1'
#
loop_
_entity.id
_entity.type
_entity.pdbx_description
1 polymer ?
#
loop_
_entity_poly.entity_id
_entity_poly.type
_entity_poly.pdbx_seq_one_letter_code
_entity_poly.pdbx_strand_id
1 'polypeptide(L)'
;MTRTAKLAGLPIGYAGRTALGLGKRIGGRSAEIVAAEIQQRTAEQIFRVLGELKGGAMKMGQALSIFEAALPPEIAGPYRATLTKLQESAPPLPARTVHQVLVQDLGESWRDNFTEFDDRPVAAASIGQVHAATWRDGRRVAVKIQYPGAGNAIIKDFTQLARVGRLFGVLMPGLDVKPLLEELRDRVAEELDYELEAKSQQAFADAYEGDPDIYVPNVVTGTQHVLVSEWMDGTPLARIISDGTQEQRNRSGILLTRFLFSGPARAGLLHADPHPGNFRLLDDGRLGVLDFGAVDRLPGGLPRFFGRLLHIMHEDEPDVGAVERELRANGFLNEGIQVDLEALRAFLAPLAEPSKVECFRFTREWMRGEATRVTDLNASNISRKFNVPPSYVLIHRVSTSGIGVLCQLECEGAFRAEVLKWIPGYTDEPDADGRRPLPVA
;
A
#
# COMPACT_ATOMS: atom_id res chain seq x y z
N MET A 1 -25.82 -6.50 -19.56
CA MET A 1 -25.31 -5.10 -19.45
C MET A 1 -23.79 -5.14 -19.60
N THR A 2 -23.22 -4.28 -20.42
CA THR A 2 -21.76 -4.18 -20.58
C THR A 2 -21.12 -3.62 -19.29
N ARG A 3 -19.87 -4.01 -19.00
CA ARG A 3 -19.09 -3.51 -17.83
C ARG A 3 -19.10 -1.98 -17.72
N THR A 4 -18.98 -1.31 -18.87
CA THR A 4 -19.03 0.17 -18.97
C THR A 4 -20.36 0.75 -18.47
N ALA A 5 -21.50 0.12 -18.76
CA ALA A 5 -22.81 0.58 -18.29
C ALA A 5 -22.96 0.46 -16.76
N LYS A 6 -22.32 -0.55 -16.13
CA LYS A 6 -22.35 -0.72 -14.67
C LYS A 6 -21.50 0.32 -13.95
N LEU A 7 -20.30 0.64 -14.49
CA LEU A 7 -19.44 1.70 -13.96
C LEU A 7 -20.08 3.09 -14.10
N ALA A 8 -20.68 3.38 -15.26
CA ALA A 8 -21.41 4.63 -15.50
C ALA A 8 -22.65 4.78 -14.58
N GLY A 9 -23.18 3.67 -14.09
CA GLY A 9 -24.29 3.65 -13.13
C GLY A 9 -23.93 4.11 -11.71
N LEU A 10 -22.63 4.14 -11.35
CA LEU A 10 -22.19 4.53 -9.99
C LEU A 10 -22.51 6.00 -9.67
N PRO A 11 -22.13 7.00 -10.50
CA PRO A 11 -22.49 8.39 -10.26
C PRO A 11 -23.99 8.64 -10.27
N ILE A 12 -24.72 8.00 -11.21
CA ILE A 12 -26.18 8.12 -11.34
C ILE A 12 -26.87 7.51 -10.10
N GLY A 13 -26.36 6.37 -9.60
CA GLY A 13 -26.85 5.73 -8.40
C GLY A 13 -26.64 6.60 -7.14
N TYR A 14 -25.49 7.26 -7.03
CA TYR A 14 -25.21 8.19 -5.94
C TYR A 14 -26.11 9.42 -6.00
N ALA A 15 -26.21 10.08 -7.14
CA ALA A 15 -27.08 11.24 -7.33
C ALA A 15 -28.56 10.90 -7.06
N GLY A 16 -29.03 9.74 -7.53
CA GLY A 16 -30.38 9.26 -7.25
C GLY A 16 -30.64 9.00 -5.77
N ARG A 17 -29.66 8.41 -5.05
CA ARG A 17 -29.75 8.19 -3.59
C ARG A 17 -29.74 9.49 -2.81
N THR A 18 -28.95 10.48 -3.22
CA THR A 18 -28.89 11.80 -2.60
C THR A 18 -30.23 12.52 -2.76
N ALA A 19 -30.83 12.48 -3.95
CA ALA A 19 -32.15 13.06 -4.20
C ALA A 19 -33.25 12.35 -3.38
N LEU A 20 -33.24 11.01 -3.31
CA LEU A 20 -34.16 10.23 -2.46
C LEU A 20 -33.93 10.50 -0.97
N GLY A 21 -32.65 10.70 -0.57
CA GLY A 21 -32.28 11.09 0.79
C GLY A 21 -32.86 12.45 1.19
N LEU A 22 -32.81 13.44 0.28
CA LEU A 22 -33.47 14.73 0.50
C LEU A 22 -34.98 14.55 0.72
N GLY A 23 -35.63 13.72 -0.09
CA GLY A 23 -37.05 13.38 0.10
C GLY A 23 -37.37 12.74 1.45
N LYS A 24 -36.48 11.83 1.93
CA LYS A 24 -36.63 11.19 3.26
C LYS A 24 -36.39 12.16 4.42
N ARG A 25 -35.55 13.19 4.25
CA ARG A 25 -35.35 14.27 5.23
C ARG A 25 -36.59 15.15 5.36
N ILE A 26 -37.27 15.47 4.23
CA ILE A 26 -38.54 16.18 4.20
C ILE A 26 -39.64 15.34 4.89
N GLY A 27 -39.54 14.00 4.86
CA GLY A 27 -40.42 13.06 5.55
C GLY A 27 -40.09 12.80 7.04
N GLY A 28 -39.19 13.59 7.67
CA GLY A 28 -38.96 13.59 9.13
C GLY A 28 -37.90 12.63 9.63
N ARG A 29 -37.08 11.98 8.76
CA ARG A 29 -35.92 11.17 9.19
C ARG A 29 -34.68 12.04 9.49
N SER A 30 -33.90 11.68 10.52
CA SER A 30 -32.71 12.44 10.87
C SER A 30 -31.68 12.42 9.73
N ALA A 31 -30.91 13.51 9.59
CA ALA A 31 -29.91 13.68 8.56
C ALA A 31 -28.83 12.57 8.61
N GLU A 32 -28.46 12.16 9.83
CA GLU A 32 -27.43 11.15 10.09
C GLU A 32 -27.85 9.75 9.61
N ILE A 33 -29.08 9.34 9.91
CA ILE A 33 -29.61 8.04 9.45
C ILE A 33 -29.70 7.98 7.93
N VAL A 34 -30.12 9.08 7.30
CA VAL A 34 -30.22 9.15 5.84
C VAL A 34 -28.83 9.15 5.19
N ALA A 35 -27.87 9.86 5.77
CA ALA A 35 -26.50 9.87 5.29
C ALA A 35 -25.84 8.48 5.40
N ALA A 36 -26.00 7.80 6.53
CA ALA A 36 -25.50 6.44 6.74
C ALA A 36 -26.13 5.44 5.73
N GLU A 37 -27.45 5.51 5.49
CA GLU A 37 -28.12 4.66 4.50
C GLU A 37 -27.61 4.90 3.07
N ILE A 38 -27.37 6.17 2.70
CA ILE A 38 -26.80 6.53 1.38
C ILE A 38 -25.37 6.00 1.25
N GLN A 39 -24.55 6.19 2.28
CA GLN A 39 -23.16 5.69 2.30
C GLN A 39 -23.12 4.17 2.20
N GLN A 40 -23.88 3.45 3.01
CA GLN A 40 -23.93 1.99 2.98
C GLN A 40 -24.33 1.47 1.60
N ARG A 41 -25.42 1.96 1.02
CA ARG A 41 -25.90 1.51 -0.30
C ARG A 41 -24.94 1.88 -1.44
N THR A 42 -24.23 3.01 -1.29
CA THR A 42 -23.22 3.42 -2.28
C THR A 42 -22.02 2.47 -2.21
N ALA A 43 -21.58 2.15 -1.02
CA ALA A 43 -20.55 1.17 -0.78
C ALA A 43 -20.89 -0.20 -1.37
N GLU A 44 -22.06 -0.75 -1.04
CA GLU A 44 -22.53 -2.03 -1.57
C GLU A 44 -22.58 -2.04 -3.12
N GLN A 45 -22.97 -0.92 -3.72
CA GLN A 45 -22.98 -0.81 -5.18
C GLN A 45 -21.57 -0.75 -5.76
N ILE A 46 -20.66 0.01 -5.14
CA ILE A 46 -19.24 0.07 -5.54
C ILE A 46 -18.63 -1.34 -5.46
N PHE A 47 -18.84 -2.06 -4.35
CA PHE A 47 -18.32 -3.42 -4.19
C PHE A 47 -18.87 -4.41 -5.20
N ARG A 48 -20.16 -4.34 -5.48
CA ARG A 48 -20.77 -5.22 -6.49
C ARG A 48 -20.17 -4.98 -7.87
N VAL A 49 -19.96 -3.73 -8.25
CA VAL A 49 -19.35 -3.37 -9.54
C VAL A 49 -17.87 -3.75 -9.58
N LEU A 50 -17.13 -3.53 -8.48
CA LEU A 50 -15.73 -3.89 -8.37
C LEU A 50 -15.52 -5.41 -8.36
N GLY A 51 -16.38 -6.17 -7.69
CA GLY A 51 -16.32 -7.65 -7.68
C GLY A 51 -16.55 -8.31 -9.04
N GLU A 52 -17.07 -7.58 -10.01
CA GLU A 52 -17.23 -8.04 -11.39
C GLU A 52 -16.02 -7.70 -12.30
N LEU A 53 -15.08 -6.89 -11.80
CA LEU A 53 -13.84 -6.52 -12.49
C LEU A 53 -12.74 -7.52 -12.11
N LYS A 54 -12.29 -8.34 -13.04
CA LYS A 54 -11.22 -9.33 -12.80
C LYS A 54 -9.87 -8.60 -12.61
N GLY A 55 -9.12 -8.95 -11.56
CA GLY A 55 -7.76 -8.44 -11.33
C GLY A 55 -7.70 -6.99 -10.78
N GLY A 56 -8.25 -6.01 -11.47
CA GLY A 56 -8.31 -4.62 -11.00
C GLY A 56 -9.13 -4.44 -9.71
N ALA A 57 -10.14 -5.30 -9.48
CA ALA A 57 -10.92 -5.32 -8.24
C ALA A 57 -10.11 -5.77 -7.04
N MET A 58 -9.21 -6.73 -7.22
CA MET A 58 -8.36 -7.22 -6.13
C MET A 58 -7.40 -6.13 -5.67
N LYS A 59 -6.74 -5.40 -6.58
CA LYS A 59 -5.85 -4.27 -6.24
C LYS A 59 -6.60 -3.11 -5.59
N MET A 60 -7.78 -2.76 -6.08
CA MET A 60 -8.60 -1.73 -5.45
C MET A 60 -9.11 -2.20 -4.08
N GLY A 61 -9.44 -3.49 -3.93
CA GLY A 61 -9.76 -4.12 -2.67
C GLY A 61 -8.61 -4.05 -1.67
N GLN A 62 -7.38 -4.33 -2.10
CA GLN A 62 -6.16 -4.19 -1.28
C GLN A 62 -5.95 -2.74 -0.83
N ALA A 63 -6.01 -1.78 -1.75
CA ALA A 63 -5.90 -0.36 -1.41
C ALA A 63 -6.99 0.09 -0.42
N LEU A 64 -8.24 -0.31 -0.62
CA LEU A 64 -9.34 0.02 0.29
C LEU A 64 -9.21 -0.67 1.65
N SER A 65 -8.65 -1.87 1.73
CA SER A 65 -8.46 -2.58 3.01
C SER A 65 -7.49 -1.85 3.94
N ILE A 66 -6.52 -1.14 3.40
CA ILE A 66 -5.59 -0.33 4.20
C ILE A 66 -6.32 0.84 4.87
N PHE A 67 -7.26 1.46 4.15
CA PHE A 67 -8.06 2.57 4.69
C PHE A 67 -9.17 2.10 5.63
N GLU A 68 -9.38 0.79 5.79
CA GLU A 68 -10.40 0.24 6.71
C GLU A 68 -10.20 0.74 8.15
N ALA A 69 -8.96 0.90 8.60
CA ALA A 69 -8.66 1.41 9.94
C ALA A 69 -9.17 2.85 10.19
N ALA A 70 -9.35 3.64 9.12
CA ALA A 70 -9.89 5.00 9.18
C ALA A 70 -11.43 5.05 9.10
N LEU A 71 -12.10 3.92 8.79
CA LEU A 71 -13.56 3.88 8.68
C LEU A 71 -14.22 3.73 10.06
N PRO A 72 -15.44 4.29 10.26
CA PRO A 72 -16.24 4.00 11.43
C PRO A 72 -16.51 2.50 11.59
N PRO A 73 -16.57 1.96 12.84
CA PRO A 73 -16.73 0.52 13.09
C PRO A 73 -17.95 -0.11 12.42
N GLU A 74 -19.06 0.65 12.33
CA GLU A 74 -20.32 0.21 11.72
C GLU A 74 -20.18 -0.04 10.22
N ILE A 75 -19.24 0.66 9.58
CA ILE A 75 -18.94 0.56 8.15
C ILE A 75 -17.81 -0.45 7.92
N ALA A 76 -16.78 -0.43 8.76
CA ALA A 76 -15.58 -1.25 8.59
C ALA A 76 -15.87 -2.75 8.57
N GLY A 77 -16.75 -3.26 9.44
CA GLY A 77 -17.04 -4.69 9.57
C GLY A 77 -17.56 -5.37 8.30
N PRO A 78 -18.68 -4.89 7.71
CA PRO A 78 -19.21 -5.41 6.45
C PRO A 78 -18.22 -5.30 5.28
N TYR A 79 -17.41 -4.24 5.27
CA TYR A 79 -16.39 -4.03 4.24
C TYR A 79 -15.27 -5.06 4.33
N ARG A 80 -14.74 -5.31 5.53
CA ARG A 80 -13.68 -6.30 5.76
C ARG A 80 -14.05 -7.67 5.21
N ALA A 81 -15.23 -8.18 5.57
CA ALA A 81 -15.73 -9.47 5.10
C ALA A 81 -15.87 -9.53 3.57
N THR A 82 -16.27 -8.43 2.94
CA THR A 82 -16.45 -8.36 1.49
C THR A 82 -15.11 -8.24 0.76
N LEU A 83 -14.15 -7.48 1.30
CA LEU A 83 -12.80 -7.35 0.74
C LEU A 83 -12.03 -8.67 0.82
N THR A 84 -12.10 -9.38 1.94
CA THR A 84 -11.51 -10.72 2.10
C THR A 84 -12.08 -11.69 1.05
N LYS A 85 -13.40 -11.71 0.84
CA LYS A 85 -14.03 -12.54 -0.19
C LYS A 85 -13.59 -12.18 -1.61
N LEU A 86 -13.33 -10.91 -1.91
CA LEU A 86 -12.83 -10.47 -3.22
C LEU A 86 -11.40 -10.96 -3.47
N GLN A 87 -10.58 -11.02 -2.43
CA GLN A 87 -9.21 -11.54 -2.50
C GLN A 87 -9.16 -13.06 -2.70
N GLU A 88 -10.14 -13.79 -2.16
CA GLU A 88 -10.22 -15.26 -2.24
C GLU A 88 -11.00 -15.80 -3.46
N SER A 89 -11.70 -14.95 -4.22
CA SER A 89 -12.77 -15.39 -5.13
C SER A 89 -12.35 -15.62 -6.60
N ALA A 90 -11.07 -15.50 -6.96
CA ALA A 90 -10.64 -15.86 -8.30
C ALA A 90 -10.61 -17.40 -8.44
N PRO A 91 -11.41 -18.02 -9.33
CA PRO A 91 -11.32 -19.45 -9.52
C PRO A 91 -9.92 -19.83 -10.05
N PRO A 92 -9.31 -20.91 -9.52
CA PRO A 92 -7.99 -21.33 -9.96
C PRO A 92 -8.00 -21.68 -11.45
N LEU A 93 -6.87 -21.46 -12.12
CA LEU A 93 -6.68 -21.92 -13.50
C LEU A 93 -6.72 -23.46 -13.54
N PRO A 94 -7.30 -24.02 -14.60
CA PRO A 94 -7.14 -25.44 -14.86
C PRO A 94 -5.66 -25.80 -15.03
N ALA A 95 -5.23 -26.97 -14.51
CA ALA A 95 -3.84 -27.43 -14.59
C ALA A 95 -3.28 -27.40 -16.03
N ARG A 96 -4.11 -27.75 -17.03
CA ARG A 96 -3.72 -27.66 -18.45
C ARG A 96 -3.26 -26.24 -18.85
N THR A 97 -3.94 -25.21 -18.37
CA THR A 97 -3.58 -23.81 -18.67
C THR A 97 -2.30 -23.43 -17.96
N VAL A 98 -2.13 -23.85 -16.70
CA VAL A 98 -0.90 -23.67 -15.93
C VAL A 98 0.29 -24.29 -16.68
N HIS A 99 0.16 -25.54 -17.13
CA HIS A 99 1.21 -26.24 -17.87
C HIS A 99 1.53 -25.53 -19.20
N GLN A 100 0.54 -24.97 -19.90
CA GLN A 100 0.78 -24.19 -21.11
C GLN A 100 1.65 -22.95 -20.86
N VAL A 101 1.42 -22.23 -19.75
CA VAL A 101 2.25 -21.08 -19.37
C VAL A 101 3.67 -21.56 -19.02
N LEU A 102 3.78 -22.65 -18.26
CA LEU A 102 5.10 -23.22 -17.90
C LEU A 102 5.89 -23.68 -19.14
N VAL A 103 5.23 -24.30 -20.11
CA VAL A 103 5.85 -24.66 -21.39
C VAL A 103 6.32 -23.44 -22.16
N GLN A 104 5.46 -22.41 -22.23
CA GLN A 104 5.78 -21.17 -22.94
C GLN A 104 7.00 -20.47 -22.36
N ASP A 105 7.12 -20.40 -21.03
CA ASP A 105 8.12 -19.60 -20.33
C ASP A 105 9.36 -20.37 -19.90
N LEU A 106 9.23 -21.67 -19.56
CA LEU A 106 10.32 -22.53 -19.12
C LEU A 106 10.72 -23.62 -20.13
N GLY A 107 9.99 -23.69 -21.26
CA GLY A 107 10.24 -24.69 -22.32
C GLY A 107 9.50 -26.02 -22.11
N GLU A 108 9.53 -26.88 -23.13
CA GLU A 108 8.84 -28.19 -23.14
C GLU A 108 9.30 -29.10 -22.00
N SER A 109 10.58 -28.98 -21.58
CA SER A 109 11.19 -29.74 -20.49
C SER A 109 11.00 -29.09 -19.12
N TRP A 110 10.06 -28.17 -18.95
CA TRP A 110 9.86 -27.47 -17.67
C TRP A 110 9.75 -28.39 -16.45
N ARG A 111 9.21 -29.60 -16.65
CA ARG A 111 9.08 -30.59 -15.57
C ARG A 111 10.41 -31.07 -15.00
N ASP A 112 11.49 -31.06 -15.79
CA ASP A 112 12.83 -31.48 -15.37
C ASP A 112 13.41 -30.49 -14.34
N ASN A 113 12.84 -29.30 -14.21
CA ASN A 113 13.24 -28.33 -13.19
C ASN A 113 12.65 -28.66 -11.80
N PHE A 114 11.66 -29.56 -11.72
CA PHE A 114 10.98 -29.88 -10.47
C PHE A 114 11.02 -31.39 -10.20
N THR A 115 11.31 -31.76 -8.95
CA THR A 115 11.11 -33.15 -8.51
C THR A 115 9.65 -33.42 -8.13
N GLU A 116 8.94 -32.36 -7.65
CA GLU A 116 7.52 -32.37 -7.34
C GLU A 116 6.89 -31.04 -7.74
N PHE A 117 5.69 -31.09 -8.29
CA PHE A 117 4.89 -29.89 -8.62
C PHE A 117 3.42 -30.15 -8.28
N ASP A 118 2.85 -29.33 -7.38
CA ASP A 118 1.43 -29.44 -7.02
C ASP A 118 0.58 -28.64 -8.02
N ASP A 119 -0.26 -29.33 -8.78
CA ASP A 119 -1.19 -28.73 -9.74
C ASP A 119 -2.29 -27.88 -9.07
N ARG A 120 -2.49 -28.02 -7.75
CA ARG A 120 -3.43 -27.18 -6.99
C ARG A 120 -2.71 -25.94 -6.49
N PRO A 121 -3.20 -24.73 -6.80
CA PRO A 121 -2.61 -23.52 -6.26
C PRO A 121 -2.83 -23.46 -4.74
N VAL A 122 -1.81 -23.01 -4.04
CA VAL A 122 -1.84 -22.77 -2.58
C VAL A 122 -2.34 -21.38 -2.23
N ALA A 123 -2.26 -20.42 -3.19
CA ALA A 123 -2.73 -19.07 -3.02
C ALA A 123 -3.10 -18.43 -4.36
N ALA A 124 -4.01 -17.45 -4.31
CA ALA A 124 -4.24 -16.52 -5.40
C ALA A 124 -3.24 -15.34 -5.27
N ALA A 125 -2.72 -14.87 -6.40
CA ALA A 125 -2.00 -13.59 -6.51
C ALA A 125 -2.88 -12.58 -7.24
N SER A 126 -2.49 -11.28 -7.22
CA SER A 126 -3.29 -10.20 -7.83
C SER A 126 -3.68 -10.49 -9.28
N ILE A 127 -2.75 -11.03 -10.05
CA ILE A 127 -2.87 -11.30 -11.49
C ILE A 127 -2.49 -12.73 -11.85
N GLY A 128 -2.40 -13.63 -10.87
CA GLY A 128 -1.94 -15.00 -11.05
C GLY A 128 -2.32 -15.91 -9.89
N GLN A 129 -1.63 -17.01 -9.80
CA GLN A 129 -1.75 -17.97 -8.69
C GLN A 129 -0.38 -18.54 -8.33
N VAL A 130 -0.24 -19.05 -7.11
CA VAL A 130 1.00 -19.60 -6.58
C VAL A 130 0.83 -21.10 -6.35
N HIS A 131 1.80 -21.88 -6.82
CA HIS A 131 1.87 -23.32 -6.64
C HIS A 131 3.05 -23.68 -5.72
N ALA A 132 2.88 -24.73 -4.91
CA ALA A 132 3.99 -25.32 -4.17
C ALA A 132 4.70 -26.33 -5.08
N ALA A 133 6.03 -26.31 -5.03
CA ALA A 133 6.83 -27.27 -5.77
C ALA A 133 8.14 -27.55 -5.02
N THR A 134 8.85 -28.62 -5.44
CA THR A 134 10.23 -28.91 -5.03
C THR A 134 11.12 -28.78 -6.25
N TRP A 135 12.08 -27.87 -6.19
CA TRP A 135 13.05 -27.66 -7.27
C TRP A 135 14.00 -28.86 -7.41
N ARG A 136 14.61 -29.01 -8.58
CA ARG A 136 15.51 -30.14 -8.88
C ARG A 136 16.68 -30.33 -7.92
N ASP A 137 17.06 -29.28 -7.18
CA ASP A 137 18.11 -29.33 -6.15
C ASP A 137 17.58 -29.71 -4.75
N GLY A 138 16.28 -30.01 -4.63
CA GLY A 138 15.61 -30.41 -3.40
C GLY A 138 15.04 -29.26 -2.57
N ARG A 139 15.25 -28.00 -2.95
CA ARG A 139 14.65 -26.86 -2.26
C ARG A 139 13.14 -26.80 -2.51
N ARG A 140 12.39 -26.52 -1.46
CA ARG A 140 10.97 -26.19 -1.58
C ARG A 140 10.82 -24.80 -2.16
N VAL A 141 9.95 -24.63 -3.15
CA VAL A 141 9.78 -23.37 -3.89
C VAL A 141 8.30 -22.99 -4.06
N ALA A 142 8.08 -21.70 -4.19
CA ALA A 142 6.81 -21.11 -4.62
C ALA A 142 6.91 -20.75 -6.10
N VAL A 143 5.94 -21.21 -6.90
CA VAL A 143 5.87 -20.94 -8.34
C VAL A 143 4.68 -20.04 -8.59
N LYS A 144 4.94 -18.74 -8.80
CA LYS A 144 3.95 -17.72 -9.12
C LYS A 144 3.75 -17.70 -10.62
N ILE A 145 2.50 -17.91 -11.07
CA ILE A 145 2.13 -18.07 -12.50
C ILE A 145 1.06 -17.05 -12.84
N GLN A 146 1.30 -16.24 -13.86
CA GLN A 146 0.39 -15.20 -14.30
C GLN A 146 -0.81 -15.76 -15.06
N TYR A 147 -1.98 -15.16 -14.87
CA TYR A 147 -3.16 -15.52 -15.66
C TYR A 147 -3.00 -15.09 -17.12
N PRO A 148 -3.16 -16.01 -18.09
CA PRO A 148 -3.07 -15.68 -19.51
C PRO A 148 -4.03 -14.54 -19.88
N GLY A 149 -3.48 -13.51 -20.52
CA GLY A 149 -4.25 -12.36 -20.97
C GLY A 149 -4.70 -11.40 -19.85
N ALA A 150 -4.23 -11.58 -18.60
CA ALA A 150 -4.51 -10.66 -17.49
C ALA A 150 -4.12 -9.23 -17.83
N GLY A 151 -2.94 -9.02 -18.43
CA GLY A 151 -2.47 -7.71 -18.84
C GLY A 151 -3.44 -6.97 -19.75
N ASN A 152 -3.89 -7.62 -20.82
CA ASN A 152 -4.84 -7.03 -21.75
C ASN A 152 -6.21 -6.71 -21.10
N ALA A 153 -6.66 -7.55 -20.18
CA ALA A 153 -7.90 -7.33 -19.46
C ALA A 153 -7.79 -6.13 -18.53
N ILE A 154 -6.71 -6.03 -17.76
CA ILE A 154 -6.46 -4.95 -16.80
C ILE A 154 -6.27 -3.62 -17.52
N ILE A 155 -5.49 -3.57 -18.60
CA ILE A 155 -5.29 -2.34 -19.40
C ILE A 155 -6.62 -1.85 -20.00
N LYS A 156 -7.48 -2.76 -20.46
CA LYS A 156 -8.83 -2.41 -20.94
C LYS A 156 -9.72 -1.87 -19.82
N ASP A 157 -9.74 -2.52 -18.67
CA ASP A 157 -10.51 -2.09 -17.50
C ASP A 157 -10.01 -0.71 -17.04
N PHE A 158 -8.68 -0.49 -17.07
CA PHE A 158 -8.05 0.80 -16.76
C PHE A 158 -8.46 1.91 -17.72
N THR A 159 -8.46 1.63 -19.04
CA THR A 159 -8.90 2.60 -20.06
C THR A 159 -10.36 3.02 -19.83
N GLN A 160 -11.20 2.11 -19.34
CA GLN A 160 -12.59 2.42 -19.01
C GLN A 160 -12.71 3.25 -17.72
N LEU A 161 -11.92 2.91 -16.68
CA LEU A 161 -11.84 3.70 -15.45
C LEU A 161 -11.33 5.12 -15.72
N ALA A 162 -10.35 5.28 -16.60
CA ALA A 162 -9.83 6.58 -17.01
C ALA A 162 -10.89 7.47 -17.69
N ARG A 163 -11.78 6.86 -18.49
CA ARG A 163 -12.90 7.60 -19.11
C ARG A 163 -13.92 8.08 -18.07
N VAL A 164 -14.22 7.23 -17.08
CA VAL A 164 -15.13 7.59 -15.98
C VAL A 164 -14.46 8.57 -15.02
N GLY A 165 -13.16 8.42 -14.76
CA GLY A 165 -12.36 9.34 -13.93
C GLY A 165 -12.36 10.78 -14.45
N ARG A 166 -12.34 10.98 -15.79
CA ARG A 166 -12.47 12.31 -16.38
C ARG A 166 -13.82 13.00 -16.08
N LEU A 167 -14.88 12.20 -15.91
CA LEU A 167 -16.18 12.74 -15.47
C LEU A 167 -16.15 13.17 -14.01
N PHE A 168 -15.36 12.48 -13.16
CA PHE A 168 -15.15 12.90 -11.77
C PHE A 168 -14.28 14.17 -11.66
N GLY A 169 -13.32 14.40 -12.56
CA GLY A 169 -12.53 15.63 -12.61
C GLY A 169 -13.40 16.87 -12.84
N VAL A 170 -14.52 16.76 -13.55
CA VAL A 170 -15.50 17.84 -13.70
C VAL A 170 -16.26 18.13 -12.38
N LEU A 171 -16.42 17.11 -11.52
CA LEU A 171 -17.10 17.21 -10.23
C LEU A 171 -16.14 17.62 -9.08
N MET A 172 -14.83 17.50 -9.30
CA MET A 172 -13.77 17.85 -8.33
C MET A 172 -12.70 18.72 -9.00
N PRO A 173 -12.95 20.03 -9.20
CA PRO A 173 -12.08 20.91 -9.98
C PRO A 173 -10.64 21.09 -9.48
N GLY A 174 -10.33 20.62 -8.26
CA GLY A 174 -8.99 20.68 -7.67
C GLY A 174 -8.15 19.41 -7.88
N LEU A 175 -8.72 18.34 -8.49
CA LEU A 175 -8.02 17.06 -8.67
C LEU A 175 -7.61 16.90 -10.14
N ASP A 176 -6.29 16.92 -10.41
CA ASP A 176 -5.78 16.54 -11.72
C ASP A 176 -5.76 15.01 -11.84
N VAL A 177 -6.82 14.48 -12.45
CA VAL A 177 -7.06 13.04 -12.60
C VAL A 177 -6.12 12.40 -13.62
N LYS A 178 -5.56 13.19 -14.55
CA LYS A 178 -4.77 12.64 -15.67
C LYS A 178 -3.41 12.06 -15.22
N PRO A 179 -2.56 12.77 -14.43
CA PRO A 179 -1.32 12.21 -13.92
C PRO A 179 -1.55 10.98 -13.04
N LEU A 180 -2.61 11.00 -12.22
CA LEU A 180 -2.97 9.88 -11.36
C LEU A 180 -3.32 8.62 -12.18
N LEU A 181 -4.03 8.77 -13.28
CA LEU A 181 -4.38 7.67 -14.16
C LEU A 181 -3.19 7.16 -14.98
N GLU A 182 -2.28 8.04 -15.37
CA GLU A 182 -1.04 7.66 -16.06
C GLU A 182 -0.13 6.87 -15.11
N GLU A 183 0.08 7.33 -13.89
CA GLU A 183 0.85 6.62 -12.87
C GLU A 183 0.24 5.24 -12.55
N LEU A 184 -1.06 5.18 -12.35
CA LEU A 184 -1.76 3.91 -12.13
C LEU A 184 -1.59 2.94 -13.30
N ARG A 185 -1.65 3.42 -14.54
CA ARG A 185 -1.43 2.59 -15.74
C ARG A 185 -0.03 2.02 -15.77
N ASP A 186 0.96 2.87 -15.50
CA ASP A 186 2.36 2.48 -15.57
C ASP A 186 2.68 1.45 -14.44
N ARG A 187 2.11 1.63 -13.26
CA ARG A 187 2.20 0.64 -12.16
C ARG A 187 1.56 -0.70 -12.50
N VAL A 188 0.41 -0.68 -13.16
CA VAL A 188 -0.22 -1.93 -13.63
C VAL A 188 0.65 -2.62 -14.68
N ALA A 189 1.33 -1.85 -15.54
CA ALA A 189 2.25 -2.43 -16.52
C ALA A 189 3.49 -3.07 -15.87
N GLU A 190 4.03 -2.45 -14.81
CA GLU A 190 5.14 -3.01 -14.03
C GLU A 190 4.74 -4.33 -13.32
N GLU A 191 3.53 -4.41 -12.75
CA GLU A 191 3.03 -5.64 -12.13
C GLU A 191 2.84 -6.82 -13.09
N LEU A 192 2.73 -6.52 -14.38
CA LEU A 192 2.60 -7.54 -15.41
C LEU A 192 3.94 -8.16 -15.82
N ASP A 193 5.05 -7.64 -15.32
CA ASP A 193 6.41 -8.10 -15.66
C ASP A 193 7.05 -8.83 -14.45
N TYR A 194 6.90 -10.17 -14.43
CA TYR A 194 7.48 -10.98 -13.37
C TYR A 194 9.02 -11.07 -13.45
N GLU A 195 9.63 -10.73 -14.59
CA GLU A 195 11.09 -10.61 -14.67
C GLU A 195 11.59 -9.38 -13.90
N LEU A 196 10.83 -8.27 -13.95
CA LEU A 196 11.11 -7.08 -13.17
C LEU A 196 10.88 -7.34 -11.67
N GLU A 197 9.80 -8.04 -11.32
CA GLU A 197 9.53 -8.46 -9.94
C GLU A 197 10.67 -9.35 -9.40
N ALA A 198 11.12 -10.33 -10.18
CA ALA A 198 12.25 -11.21 -9.82
C ALA A 198 13.53 -10.41 -9.53
N LYS A 199 13.87 -9.43 -10.37
CA LYS A 199 15.03 -8.55 -10.15
C LYS A 199 14.90 -7.72 -8.89
N SER A 200 13.73 -7.19 -8.62
CA SER A 200 13.45 -6.41 -7.41
C SER A 200 13.53 -7.29 -6.16
N GLN A 201 12.91 -8.47 -6.19
CA GLN A 201 12.97 -9.44 -5.09
C GLN A 201 14.41 -9.86 -4.79
N GLN A 202 15.22 -10.20 -5.81
CA GLN A 202 16.62 -10.60 -5.61
C GLN A 202 17.45 -9.47 -5.02
N ALA A 203 17.27 -8.22 -5.48
CA ALA A 203 17.96 -7.07 -4.91
C ALA A 203 17.64 -6.87 -3.41
N PHE A 204 16.41 -7.11 -3.00
CA PHE A 204 16.05 -7.10 -1.58
C PHE A 204 16.63 -8.31 -0.84
N ALA A 205 16.59 -9.51 -1.43
CA ALA A 205 17.18 -10.72 -0.83
C ALA A 205 18.68 -10.53 -0.56
N ASP A 206 19.43 -10.00 -1.53
CA ASP A 206 20.85 -9.69 -1.39
C ASP A 206 21.10 -8.64 -0.29
N ALA A 207 20.29 -7.58 -0.24
CA ALA A 207 20.44 -6.51 0.75
C ALA A 207 20.11 -6.95 2.20
N TYR A 208 19.30 -8.00 2.37
CA TYR A 208 18.91 -8.54 3.67
C TYR A 208 19.47 -9.94 3.93
N GLU A 209 20.49 -10.39 3.17
CA GLU A 209 21.17 -11.66 3.42
C GLU A 209 21.74 -11.69 4.84
N GLY A 210 21.39 -12.72 5.61
CA GLY A 210 21.84 -12.89 7.00
C GLY A 210 21.24 -11.88 8.01
N ASP A 211 20.26 -11.07 7.62
CA ASP A 211 19.62 -10.10 8.53
C ASP A 211 18.85 -10.83 9.64
N PRO A 212 19.03 -10.43 10.93
CA PRO A 212 18.40 -11.10 12.06
C PRO A 212 16.88 -10.82 12.19
N ASP A 213 16.36 -9.84 11.46
CA ASP A 213 15.00 -9.34 11.62
C ASP A 213 14.13 -9.46 10.36
N ILE A 214 14.74 -9.39 9.18
CA ILE A 214 14.03 -9.40 7.90
C ILE A 214 14.51 -10.60 7.06
N TYR A 215 13.57 -11.27 6.41
CA TYR A 215 13.85 -12.35 5.48
C TYR A 215 13.15 -12.10 4.15
N VAL A 216 13.89 -12.20 3.07
CA VAL A 216 13.38 -12.15 1.70
C VAL A 216 13.79 -13.45 0.99
N PRO A 217 12.84 -14.22 0.43
CA PRO A 217 13.17 -15.45 -0.31
C PRO A 217 14.02 -15.17 -1.54
N ASN A 218 15.06 -15.95 -1.74
CA ASN A 218 15.88 -15.86 -2.95
C ASN A 218 15.06 -16.27 -4.18
N VAL A 219 15.33 -15.61 -5.30
CA VAL A 219 14.77 -15.98 -6.60
C VAL A 219 15.56 -17.18 -7.16
N VAL A 220 14.82 -18.19 -7.63
CA VAL A 220 15.40 -19.34 -8.33
C VAL A 220 15.45 -19.09 -9.82
N THR A 221 14.35 -18.61 -10.39
CA THR A 221 14.26 -18.15 -11.77
C THR A 221 13.07 -17.22 -11.97
N GLY A 222 13.16 -16.29 -12.90
CA GLY A 222 12.09 -15.36 -13.27
C GLY A 222 12.03 -15.20 -14.77
N THR A 223 10.81 -15.23 -15.31
CA THR A 223 10.49 -14.99 -16.71
C THR A 223 9.35 -13.98 -16.79
N GLN A 224 8.85 -13.68 -17.97
CA GLN A 224 7.77 -12.71 -18.12
C GLN A 224 6.48 -13.08 -17.37
N HIS A 225 6.15 -14.39 -17.26
CA HIS A 225 4.89 -14.84 -16.67
C HIS A 225 5.06 -15.86 -15.52
N VAL A 226 6.28 -16.27 -15.22
CA VAL A 226 6.59 -17.25 -14.15
C VAL A 226 7.69 -16.72 -13.27
N LEU A 227 7.45 -16.69 -11.96
CA LEU A 227 8.46 -16.38 -10.94
C LEU A 227 8.55 -17.58 -9.99
N VAL A 228 9.77 -18.12 -9.84
CA VAL A 228 10.08 -19.19 -8.89
C VAL A 228 11.00 -18.63 -7.81
N SER A 229 10.58 -18.69 -6.57
CA SER A 229 11.37 -18.29 -5.40
C SER A 229 11.35 -19.34 -4.32
N GLU A 230 12.28 -19.25 -3.37
CA GLU A 230 12.29 -20.12 -2.21
C GLU A 230 10.95 -20.05 -1.45
N TRP A 231 10.53 -21.21 -0.93
CA TRP A 231 9.31 -21.27 -0.13
C TRP A 231 9.53 -20.61 1.22
N MET A 232 8.55 -19.83 1.66
CA MET A 232 8.57 -19.18 2.96
C MET A 232 7.35 -19.62 3.78
N ASP A 233 7.61 -20.27 4.90
CA ASP A 233 6.61 -20.56 5.91
C ASP A 233 6.37 -19.33 6.80
N GLY A 234 5.47 -19.41 7.75
CA GLY A 234 5.17 -18.33 8.71
C GLY A 234 3.70 -17.91 8.70
N THR A 235 3.33 -17.15 9.71
CA THR A 235 1.94 -16.67 9.89
C THR A 235 1.71 -15.39 9.09
N PRO A 236 0.75 -15.35 8.16
CA PRO A 236 0.41 -14.14 7.41
C PRO A 236 0.08 -12.96 8.34
N LEU A 237 0.56 -11.77 8.02
CA LEU A 237 0.32 -10.57 8.85
C LEU A 237 -1.17 -10.25 8.97
N ALA A 238 -1.96 -10.55 7.93
CA ALA A 238 -3.42 -10.41 7.99
C ALA A 238 -4.04 -11.27 9.10
N ARG A 239 -3.48 -12.47 9.37
CA ARG A 239 -3.90 -13.33 10.46
C ARG A 239 -3.39 -12.85 11.83
N ILE A 240 -2.19 -12.25 11.87
CA ILE A 240 -1.70 -11.58 13.09
C ILE A 240 -2.62 -10.42 13.48
N ILE A 241 -3.12 -9.65 12.50
CA ILE A 241 -4.09 -8.57 12.74
C ILE A 241 -5.38 -9.10 13.35
N SER A 242 -5.92 -10.24 12.87
CA SER A 242 -7.18 -10.80 13.37
C SER A 242 -7.03 -11.55 14.69
N ASP A 243 -6.05 -12.43 14.78
CA ASP A 243 -5.97 -13.47 15.81
C ASP A 243 -4.66 -13.46 16.61
N GLY A 244 -3.66 -12.64 16.22
CA GLY A 244 -2.34 -12.61 16.84
C GLY A 244 -2.34 -12.09 18.27
N THR A 245 -1.33 -12.51 19.05
CA THR A 245 -1.08 -11.94 20.39
C THR A 245 -0.58 -10.49 20.26
N GLN A 246 -0.66 -9.73 21.37
CA GLN A 246 -0.14 -8.36 21.38
C GLN A 246 1.37 -8.33 21.10
N GLU A 247 2.12 -9.32 21.59
CA GLU A 247 3.56 -9.45 21.31
C GLU A 247 3.84 -9.64 19.82
N GLN A 248 3.11 -10.55 19.15
CA GLN A 248 3.23 -10.76 17.72
C GLN A 248 2.88 -9.49 16.92
N ARG A 249 1.83 -8.77 17.31
CA ARG A 249 1.42 -7.50 16.71
C ARG A 249 2.50 -6.43 16.88
N ASN A 250 3.05 -6.29 18.10
CA ASN A 250 4.10 -5.33 18.41
C ASN A 250 5.38 -5.64 17.62
N ARG A 251 5.82 -6.92 17.63
CA ARG A 251 6.99 -7.35 16.85
C ARG A 251 6.81 -7.08 15.38
N SER A 252 5.67 -7.49 14.80
CA SER A 252 5.36 -7.29 13.39
C SER A 252 5.34 -5.80 13.01
N GLY A 253 4.78 -4.93 13.85
CA GLY A 253 4.72 -3.50 13.60
C GLY A 253 6.09 -2.84 13.55
N ILE A 254 6.97 -3.17 14.51
CA ILE A 254 8.35 -2.67 14.53
C ILE A 254 9.14 -3.17 13.31
N LEU A 255 9.03 -4.45 12.97
CA LEU A 255 9.74 -5.01 11.82
C LEU A 255 9.25 -4.47 10.49
N LEU A 256 7.94 -4.26 10.35
CA LEU A 256 7.36 -3.62 9.16
C LEU A 256 7.91 -2.19 9.00
N THR A 257 7.94 -1.41 10.07
CA THR A 257 8.50 -0.06 10.07
C THR A 257 9.97 -0.08 9.68
N ARG A 258 10.75 -0.98 10.29
CA ARG A 258 12.17 -1.20 9.95
C ARG A 258 12.36 -1.51 8.48
N PHE A 259 11.61 -2.47 7.93
CA PHE A 259 11.72 -2.84 6.52
C PHE A 259 11.42 -1.68 5.58
N LEU A 260 10.31 -0.97 5.79
CA LEU A 260 9.89 0.14 4.93
C LEU A 260 10.90 1.30 4.93
N PHE A 261 11.52 1.60 6.07
CA PHE A 261 12.49 2.69 6.17
C PHE A 261 13.92 2.28 5.80
N SER A 262 14.31 1.03 6.06
CA SER A 262 15.66 0.56 5.75
C SER A 262 15.86 0.14 4.29
N GLY A 263 14.80 -0.27 3.59
CA GLY A 263 14.86 -0.70 2.19
C GLY A 263 15.53 0.31 1.26
N PRO A 264 15.11 1.60 1.28
CA PRO A 264 15.77 2.65 0.50
C PRO A 264 17.25 2.84 0.82
N ALA A 265 17.65 2.70 2.08
CA ALA A 265 19.05 2.86 2.50
C ALA A 265 19.91 1.63 2.12
N ARG A 266 19.37 0.40 2.19
CA ARG A 266 20.11 -0.86 2.00
C ARG A 266 20.08 -1.36 0.56
N ALA A 267 18.91 -1.32 -0.06
CA ALA A 267 18.70 -1.84 -1.42
C ALA A 267 18.58 -0.71 -2.47
N GLY A 268 18.50 0.56 -2.07
CA GLY A 268 18.14 1.65 -2.97
C GLY A 268 16.71 1.55 -3.52
N LEU A 269 15.88 0.76 -2.85
CA LEU A 269 14.53 0.40 -3.29
C LEU A 269 13.53 0.61 -2.17
N LEU A 270 12.35 1.14 -2.48
CA LEU A 270 11.22 1.27 -1.59
C LEU A 270 10.15 0.24 -1.98
N HIS A 271 9.80 -0.66 -1.06
CA HIS A 271 8.65 -1.56 -1.25
C HIS A 271 7.36 -0.75 -1.21
N ALA A 272 6.65 -0.70 -2.33
CA ALA A 272 5.55 0.24 -2.53
C ALA A 272 4.15 -0.33 -2.26
N ASP A 273 4.06 -1.57 -1.77
CA ASP A 273 2.80 -2.23 -1.40
C ASP A 273 2.84 -2.84 0.01
N PRO A 274 2.75 -2.04 1.09
CA PRO A 274 2.79 -2.54 2.46
C PRO A 274 1.49 -3.26 2.90
N HIS A 275 0.81 -3.94 1.97
CA HIS A 275 -0.42 -4.69 2.27
C HIS A 275 -0.10 -5.90 3.19
N PRO A 276 -0.93 -6.19 4.23
CA PRO A 276 -0.66 -7.29 5.18
C PRO A 276 -0.52 -8.68 4.55
N GLY A 277 -1.07 -8.88 3.35
CA GLY A 277 -0.93 -10.14 2.59
C GLY A 277 0.48 -10.41 2.08
N ASN A 278 1.32 -9.36 2.00
CA ASN A 278 2.69 -9.43 1.47
C ASN A 278 3.72 -9.73 2.55
N PHE A 279 3.30 -9.91 3.80
CA PHE A 279 4.21 -10.12 4.94
C PHE A 279 3.80 -11.34 5.76
N ARG A 280 4.81 -11.99 6.35
CA ARG A 280 4.64 -13.11 7.29
C ARG A 280 5.53 -12.92 8.51
N LEU A 281 5.03 -13.25 9.68
CA LEU A 281 5.86 -13.44 10.86
C LEU A 281 6.34 -14.89 10.88
N LEU A 282 7.65 -15.10 10.78
CA LEU A 282 8.28 -16.41 10.78
C LEU A 282 8.36 -16.96 12.21
N ASP A 283 8.57 -18.28 12.34
CA ASP A 283 8.66 -18.95 13.65
C ASP A 283 9.89 -18.51 14.46
N ASP A 284 10.95 -18.05 13.77
CA ASP A 284 12.16 -17.49 14.38
C ASP A 284 12.01 -15.99 14.77
N GLY A 285 10.83 -15.41 14.52
CA GLY A 285 10.50 -14.03 14.88
C GLY A 285 10.92 -12.99 13.85
N ARG A 286 11.48 -13.38 12.69
CA ARG A 286 11.76 -12.46 11.57
C ARG A 286 10.48 -12.11 10.81
N LEU A 287 10.49 -10.94 10.16
CA LEU A 287 9.47 -10.57 9.18
C LEU A 287 9.89 -11.06 7.81
N GLY A 288 9.14 -11.99 7.27
CA GLY A 288 9.26 -12.42 5.89
C GLY A 288 8.48 -11.51 4.95
N VAL A 289 9.07 -11.17 3.79
CA VAL A 289 8.48 -10.28 2.79
C VAL A 289 8.25 -11.03 1.49
N LEU A 290 7.04 -10.90 0.96
CA LEU A 290 6.59 -11.47 -0.30
C LEU A 290 6.12 -10.37 -1.24
N ASP A 291 5.98 -10.67 -2.53
CA ASP A 291 5.42 -9.80 -3.57
C ASP A 291 6.19 -8.47 -3.77
N PHE A 292 7.06 -8.47 -4.75
CA PHE A 292 7.91 -7.33 -5.14
C PHE A 292 7.48 -6.72 -6.49
N GLY A 293 6.22 -6.95 -6.89
CA GLY A 293 5.63 -6.38 -8.11
C GLY A 293 5.42 -4.86 -8.06
N ALA A 294 5.44 -4.27 -6.86
CA ALA A 294 5.35 -2.83 -6.68
C ALA A 294 6.55 -2.33 -5.88
N VAL A 295 7.56 -1.84 -6.57
CA VAL A 295 8.81 -1.31 -5.98
C VAL A 295 9.15 0.01 -6.65
N ASP A 296 9.61 1.00 -5.88
CA ASP A 296 10.15 2.25 -6.39
C ASP A 296 11.66 2.35 -6.20
N ARG A 297 12.33 3.06 -7.09
CA ARG A 297 13.78 3.22 -7.05
C ARG A 297 14.15 4.50 -6.31
N LEU A 298 14.85 4.34 -5.20
CA LEU A 298 15.39 5.43 -4.38
C LEU A 298 16.90 5.22 -4.14
N PRO A 299 17.72 5.34 -5.20
CA PRO A 299 19.16 5.03 -5.11
C PRO A 299 19.92 5.95 -4.15
N GLY A 300 19.36 7.10 -3.79
CA GLY A 300 19.88 8.02 -2.78
C GLY A 300 19.27 7.81 -1.39
N GLY A 301 18.49 6.75 -1.18
CA GLY A 301 17.71 6.55 0.04
C GLY A 301 16.48 7.46 0.13
N LEU A 302 15.88 7.53 1.32
CA LEU A 302 14.77 8.46 1.57
C LEU A 302 15.26 9.92 1.50
N PRO A 303 14.41 10.86 1.04
CA PRO A 303 14.79 12.28 1.00
C PRO A 303 15.11 12.83 2.40
N ARG A 304 16.24 13.54 2.53
CA ARG A 304 16.70 14.16 3.78
C ARG A 304 15.71 15.18 4.36
N PHE A 305 14.83 15.69 3.52
CA PHE A 305 13.75 16.58 3.91
C PHE A 305 12.92 16.04 5.09
N PHE A 306 12.57 14.75 5.06
CA PHE A 306 11.76 14.15 6.13
C PHE A 306 12.48 14.16 7.48
N GLY A 307 13.78 13.86 7.48
CA GLY A 307 14.57 13.89 8.71
C GLY A 307 14.71 15.31 9.27
N ARG A 308 14.99 16.30 8.40
CA ARG A 308 15.07 17.70 8.84
C ARG A 308 13.74 18.21 9.39
N LEU A 309 12.63 17.87 8.72
CA LEU A 309 11.30 18.24 9.20
C LEU A 309 11.00 17.63 10.58
N LEU A 310 11.29 16.34 10.75
CA LEU A 310 11.11 15.66 12.05
C LEU A 310 12.05 16.23 13.12
N HIS A 311 13.30 16.57 12.78
CA HIS A 311 14.24 17.18 13.72
C HIS A 311 13.65 18.48 14.30
N ILE A 312 13.20 19.40 13.43
CA ILE A 312 12.58 20.66 13.86
C ILE A 312 11.32 20.38 14.71
N MET A 313 10.45 19.46 14.26
CA MET A 313 9.20 19.14 14.97
C MET A 313 9.41 18.44 16.33
N HIS A 314 10.58 17.86 16.58
CA HIS A 314 10.92 17.22 17.85
C HIS A 314 11.47 18.19 18.91
N GLU A 315 11.83 19.41 18.55
CA GLU A 315 12.20 20.43 19.53
C GLU A 315 11.02 20.72 20.47
N ASP A 316 11.31 21.16 21.70
CA ASP A 316 10.28 21.52 22.69
C ASP A 316 9.46 22.72 22.20
N GLU A 317 10.13 23.69 21.59
CA GLU A 317 9.54 24.84 20.93
C GLU A 317 9.95 24.85 19.45
N PRO A 318 9.23 24.13 18.55
CA PRO A 318 9.59 24.03 17.16
C PRO A 318 9.59 25.39 16.44
N ASP A 319 10.66 25.70 15.69
CA ASP A 319 10.65 26.83 14.75
C ASP A 319 9.72 26.52 13.57
N VAL A 320 8.44 26.86 13.71
CA VAL A 320 7.42 26.64 12.68
C VAL A 320 7.72 27.42 11.40
N GLY A 321 8.44 28.53 11.49
CA GLY A 321 8.93 29.27 10.32
C GLY A 321 9.98 28.48 9.54
N ALA A 322 10.86 27.72 10.22
CA ALA A 322 11.76 26.77 9.57
C ALA A 322 11.00 25.61 8.91
N VAL A 323 9.98 25.08 9.58
CA VAL A 323 9.08 24.07 9.00
C VAL A 323 8.44 24.58 7.71
N GLU A 324 7.89 25.79 7.72
CA GLU A 324 7.30 26.41 6.52
C GLU A 324 8.33 26.56 5.40
N ARG A 325 9.54 27.04 5.71
CA ARG A 325 10.63 27.16 4.72
C ARG A 325 11.00 25.81 4.09
N GLU A 326 11.16 24.76 4.89
CA GLU A 326 11.44 23.41 4.40
C GLU A 326 10.32 22.87 3.50
N LEU A 327 9.06 23.07 3.87
CA LEU A 327 7.90 22.66 3.07
C LEU A 327 7.86 23.40 1.72
N ARG A 328 8.16 24.70 1.69
CA ARG A 328 8.22 25.49 0.44
C ARG A 328 9.39 25.06 -0.43
N ALA A 329 10.58 24.91 0.14
CA ALA A 329 11.79 24.51 -0.59
C ALA A 329 11.62 23.14 -1.27
N ASN A 330 10.78 22.25 -0.72
CA ASN A 330 10.50 20.93 -1.27
C ASN A 330 9.16 20.84 -2.03
N GLY A 331 8.48 21.98 -2.28
CA GLY A 331 7.27 22.05 -3.12
C GLY A 331 5.97 21.57 -2.46
N PHE A 332 5.97 21.36 -1.14
CA PHE A 332 4.74 21.00 -0.40
C PHE A 332 3.82 22.21 -0.15
N LEU A 333 4.36 23.40 -0.18
CA LEU A 333 3.61 24.64 -0.13
C LEU A 333 4.01 25.52 -1.31
N ASN A 334 3.04 25.88 -2.15
CA ASN A 334 3.28 26.73 -3.32
C ASN A 334 3.61 28.17 -2.91
N GLU A 335 4.37 28.88 -3.75
CA GLU A 335 4.64 30.29 -3.57
C GLU A 335 3.33 31.11 -3.56
N GLY A 336 3.26 32.13 -2.70
CA GLY A 336 2.08 33.00 -2.59
C GLY A 336 0.94 32.46 -1.71
N ILE A 337 0.94 31.19 -1.31
CA ILE A 337 -0.02 30.68 -0.34
C ILE A 337 0.35 31.16 1.06
N GLN A 338 -0.54 31.94 1.69
CA GLN A 338 -0.38 32.36 3.08
C GLN A 338 -0.79 31.19 4.01
N VAL A 339 0.09 30.88 4.96
CA VAL A 339 -0.11 29.80 5.93
C VAL A 339 -0.07 30.39 7.33
N ASP A 340 -1.06 30.05 8.14
CA ASP A 340 -1.03 30.32 9.57
C ASP A 340 -0.08 29.32 10.22
N LEU A 341 0.95 29.81 10.89
CA LEU A 341 2.00 28.99 11.49
C LEU A 341 1.49 28.16 12.66
N GLU A 342 0.53 28.65 13.44
CA GLU A 342 -0.06 27.88 14.53
C GLU A 342 -0.91 26.75 13.99
N ALA A 343 -1.72 27.01 12.97
CA ALA A 343 -2.48 25.98 12.26
C ALA A 343 -1.56 24.95 11.59
N LEU A 344 -0.39 25.37 11.04
CA LEU A 344 0.60 24.47 10.47
C LEU A 344 1.19 23.55 11.54
N ARG A 345 1.59 24.10 12.69
CA ARG A 345 2.07 23.33 13.83
C ARG A 345 1.05 22.30 14.29
N ALA A 346 -0.19 22.73 14.52
CA ALA A 346 -1.28 21.88 14.95
C ALA A 346 -1.58 20.75 13.93
N PHE A 347 -1.41 21.05 12.64
CA PHE A 347 -1.62 20.05 11.58
C PHE A 347 -0.51 18.99 11.53
N LEU A 348 0.75 19.38 11.72
CA LEU A 348 1.89 18.47 11.60
C LEU A 348 2.21 17.71 12.90
N ALA A 349 1.85 18.25 14.06
CA ALA A 349 2.20 17.67 15.36
C ALA A 349 1.80 16.19 15.51
N PRO A 350 0.58 15.75 15.17
CA PRO A 350 0.21 14.33 15.25
C PRO A 350 1.01 13.42 14.32
N LEU A 351 1.48 13.92 13.17
CA LEU A 351 2.30 13.16 12.23
C LEU A 351 3.71 12.92 12.79
N ALA A 352 4.22 13.82 13.62
CA ALA A 352 5.51 13.68 14.29
C ALA A 352 5.43 12.88 15.61
N GLU A 353 4.24 12.76 16.21
CA GLU A 353 4.03 12.14 17.53
C GLU A 353 4.60 10.72 17.65
N PRO A 354 4.41 9.79 16.67
CA PRO A 354 4.94 8.44 16.76
C PRO A 354 6.47 8.38 16.87
N SER A 355 7.16 9.41 16.39
CA SER A 355 8.62 9.52 16.45
C SER A 355 9.13 10.47 17.52
N LYS A 356 8.24 11.21 18.20
CA LYS A 356 8.59 12.11 19.30
C LYS A 356 8.70 11.40 20.65
N VAL A 357 7.89 10.38 20.88
CA VAL A 357 7.84 9.62 22.13
C VAL A 357 8.71 8.35 22.07
N GLU A 358 9.17 7.87 23.22
CA GLU A 358 10.00 6.65 23.29
C GLU A 358 9.20 5.40 22.87
N CYS A 359 7.94 5.33 23.28
CA CYS A 359 7.03 4.24 22.93
C CYS A 359 5.70 4.83 22.47
N PHE A 360 5.24 4.42 21.29
CA PHE A 360 3.98 4.87 20.72
C PHE A 360 3.08 3.67 20.43
N ARG A 361 1.76 3.84 20.61
CA ARG A 361 0.77 2.85 20.28
C ARG A 361 -0.10 3.34 19.12
N PHE A 362 0.02 2.70 17.97
CA PHE A 362 -0.90 2.90 16.85
C PHE A 362 -2.24 2.27 17.14
N THR A 363 -3.33 3.02 16.98
CA THR A 363 -4.70 2.53 17.20
C THR A 363 -5.61 2.90 16.05
N ARG A 364 -6.69 2.14 15.87
CA ARG A 364 -7.75 2.49 14.91
C ARG A 364 -8.43 3.81 15.26
N GLU A 365 -8.51 4.15 16.55
CA GLU A 365 -9.07 5.41 17.01
C GLU A 365 -8.19 6.60 16.61
N TRP A 366 -6.88 6.49 16.83
CA TRP A 366 -5.90 7.48 16.38
C TRP A 366 -6.01 7.70 14.87
N MET A 367 -6.03 6.62 14.07
CA MET A 367 -6.16 6.71 12.60
C MET A 367 -7.46 7.41 12.16
N ARG A 368 -8.59 7.15 12.84
CA ARG A 368 -9.87 7.83 12.57
C ARG A 368 -9.81 9.32 12.89
N GLY A 369 -9.19 9.68 14.00
CA GLY A 369 -8.94 11.08 14.36
C GLY A 369 -8.16 11.80 13.28
N GLU A 370 -7.05 11.21 12.82
CA GLU A 370 -6.22 11.78 11.77
C GLU A 370 -6.95 11.87 10.42
N ALA A 371 -7.66 10.83 10.02
CA ALA A 371 -8.45 10.84 8.80
C ALA A 371 -9.51 11.95 8.83
N THR A 372 -10.22 12.13 9.95
CA THR A 372 -11.21 13.19 10.12
C THR A 372 -10.57 14.57 10.01
N ARG A 373 -9.42 14.76 10.67
CA ARG A 373 -8.67 16.03 10.68
C ARG A 373 -8.20 16.42 9.27
N VAL A 374 -7.67 15.47 8.51
CA VAL A 374 -7.17 15.71 7.15
C VAL A 374 -8.29 15.92 6.14
N THR A 375 -9.42 15.23 6.30
CA THR A 375 -10.56 15.30 5.36
C THR A 375 -11.60 16.38 5.70
N ASP A 376 -11.40 17.15 6.74
CA ASP A 376 -12.28 18.26 7.09
C ASP A 376 -12.39 19.25 5.92
N LEU A 377 -13.62 19.45 5.44
CA LEU A 377 -13.94 20.27 4.26
C LEU A 377 -14.00 21.77 4.57
N ASN A 378 -13.75 22.20 5.81
CA ASN A 378 -13.72 23.61 6.15
C ASN A 378 -12.68 24.36 5.30
N ALA A 379 -13.03 25.54 4.82
CA ALA A 379 -12.16 26.36 3.98
C ALA A 379 -10.84 26.79 4.69
N SER A 380 -10.89 26.81 6.02
CA SER A 380 -9.73 27.09 6.90
C SER A 380 -8.80 25.89 7.08
N ASN A 381 -9.20 24.69 6.65
CA ASN A 381 -8.38 23.50 6.82
C ASN A 381 -7.07 23.64 6.02
N ILE A 382 -5.97 23.61 6.75
CA ILE A 382 -4.64 23.79 6.20
C ILE A 382 -4.25 22.64 5.23
N SER A 383 -4.82 21.44 5.40
CA SER A 383 -4.56 20.30 4.51
C SER A 383 -4.82 20.63 3.03
N ARG A 384 -5.77 21.53 2.77
CA ARG A 384 -6.13 21.97 1.41
C ARG A 384 -5.10 22.89 0.76
N LYS A 385 -4.16 23.43 1.55
CA LYS A 385 -3.06 24.29 1.09
C LYS A 385 -1.81 23.49 0.72
N PHE A 386 -1.76 22.22 1.13
CA PHE A 386 -0.66 21.34 0.81
C PHE A 386 -0.76 20.81 -0.63
N ASN A 387 0.40 20.74 -1.25
CA ASN A 387 0.66 20.02 -2.49
C ASN A 387 1.58 18.84 -2.16
N VAL A 388 1.40 17.71 -2.83
CA VAL A 388 2.35 16.60 -2.77
C VAL A 388 3.12 16.59 -4.08
N PRO A 389 4.40 16.97 -4.07
CA PRO A 389 5.20 16.96 -5.31
C PRO A 389 5.28 15.55 -5.91
N PRO A 390 5.33 15.40 -7.24
CA PRO A 390 5.34 14.09 -7.90
C PRO A 390 6.40 13.11 -7.35
N SER A 391 7.60 13.62 -7.04
CA SER A 391 8.70 12.83 -6.46
C SER A 391 8.41 12.28 -5.05
N TYR A 392 7.41 12.79 -4.36
CA TYR A 392 7.04 12.36 -3.00
C TYR A 392 5.73 11.57 -2.94
N VAL A 393 4.96 11.51 -4.03
CA VAL A 393 3.63 10.86 -4.06
C VAL A 393 3.72 9.42 -3.59
N LEU A 394 4.69 8.67 -4.08
CA LEU A 394 4.82 7.25 -3.73
C LEU A 394 5.28 7.06 -2.28
N ILE A 395 6.26 7.83 -1.82
CA ILE A 395 6.73 7.79 -0.43
C ILE A 395 5.58 8.12 0.52
N HIS A 396 4.80 9.17 0.20
CA HIS A 396 3.60 9.53 0.97
C HIS A 396 2.57 8.39 1.01
N ARG A 397 2.31 7.75 -0.13
CA ARG A 397 1.39 6.61 -0.22
C ARG A 397 1.86 5.44 0.64
N VAL A 398 3.14 5.07 0.55
CA VAL A 398 3.73 3.98 1.34
C VAL A 398 3.67 4.28 2.83
N SER A 399 4.01 5.50 3.23
CA SER A 399 3.96 5.93 4.63
C SER A 399 2.52 5.87 5.17
N THR A 400 1.55 6.42 4.44
CA THR A 400 0.14 6.41 4.85
C THR A 400 -0.41 4.98 4.93
N SER A 401 -0.08 4.13 3.94
CA SER A 401 -0.50 2.73 3.92
C SER A 401 0.16 1.94 5.04
N GLY A 402 1.45 2.14 5.29
CA GLY A 402 2.19 1.53 6.38
C GLY A 402 1.59 1.89 7.75
N ILE A 403 1.32 3.18 7.99
CA ILE A 403 0.64 3.64 9.19
C ILE A 403 -0.74 2.97 9.33
N GLY A 404 -1.49 2.83 8.24
CA GLY A 404 -2.77 2.12 8.24
C GLY A 404 -2.64 0.68 8.73
N VAL A 405 -1.60 -0.04 8.30
CA VAL A 405 -1.32 -1.41 8.75
C VAL A 405 -0.89 -1.44 10.22
N LEU A 406 -0.06 -0.48 10.67
CA LEU A 406 0.32 -0.37 12.08
C LEU A 406 -0.92 -0.13 12.98
N CYS A 407 -1.85 0.69 12.52
CA CYS A 407 -3.12 0.91 13.23
C CYS A 407 -4.04 -0.32 13.20
N GLN A 408 -4.01 -1.13 12.13
CA GLN A 408 -4.74 -2.40 12.08
C GLN A 408 -4.15 -3.43 13.05
N LEU A 409 -2.83 -3.47 13.19
CA LEU A 409 -2.11 -4.29 14.16
C LEU A 409 -2.38 -3.85 15.61
N GLU A 410 -2.79 -2.61 15.82
CA GLU A 410 -2.89 -2.00 17.16
C GLU A 410 -1.58 -2.20 17.95
N CYS A 411 -0.46 -2.04 17.26
CA CYS A 411 0.87 -2.32 17.79
C CYS A 411 1.43 -1.17 18.61
N GLU A 412 2.26 -1.53 19.59
CA GLU A 412 2.97 -0.61 20.45
C GLU A 412 4.47 -0.91 20.43
N GLY A 413 5.30 0.16 20.39
CA GLY A 413 6.75 -0.03 20.35
C GLY A 413 7.55 1.25 20.19
N ALA A 414 8.87 1.07 20.13
CA ALA A 414 9.86 2.15 20.03
C ALA A 414 10.08 2.59 18.57
N PHE A 415 9.04 3.09 17.91
CA PHE A 415 9.10 3.52 16.51
C PHE A 415 10.09 4.67 16.28
N ARG A 416 10.29 5.53 17.29
CA ARG A 416 11.31 6.57 17.27
C ARG A 416 12.70 6.03 16.91
N ALA A 417 13.11 4.91 17.49
CA ALA A 417 14.42 4.32 17.24
C ALA A 417 14.61 3.93 15.77
N GLU A 418 13.58 3.37 15.15
CA GLU A 418 13.60 3.01 13.72
C GLU A 418 13.65 4.25 12.83
N VAL A 419 12.83 5.26 13.14
CA VAL A 419 12.81 6.53 12.39
C VAL A 419 14.18 7.20 12.44
N LEU A 420 14.78 7.36 13.62
CA LEU A 420 16.07 8.01 13.80
C LEU A 420 17.21 7.25 13.12
N LYS A 421 17.12 5.93 13.08
CA LYS A 421 18.14 5.08 12.45
C LYS A 421 18.14 5.16 10.93
N TRP A 422 16.96 5.24 10.31
CA TRP A 422 16.81 5.01 8.87
C TRP A 422 16.41 6.24 8.06
N ILE A 423 15.86 7.29 8.68
CA ILE A 423 15.48 8.52 7.97
C ILE A 423 16.67 9.49 7.96
N PRO A 424 17.28 9.77 6.80
CA PRO A 424 18.42 10.66 6.71
C PRO A 424 18.00 12.11 6.98
N GLY A 425 18.93 12.93 7.47
CA GLY A 425 18.72 14.35 7.72
C GLY A 425 18.20 14.71 9.12
N TYR A 426 17.97 13.73 10.00
CA TYR A 426 17.55 13.99 11.37
C TYR A 426 18.72 14.40 12.28
N THR A 427 19.84 13.68 12.22
CA THR A 427 21.02 13.89 13.08
C THR A 427 22.23 14.43 12.31
N ASP A 428 22.06 14.78 11.05
CA ASP A 428 23.17 15.12 10.19
C ASP A 428 23.70 16.52 10.46
N GLU A 429 24.88 16.62 11.08
CA GLU A 429 25.78 17.71 10.74
C GLU A 429 26.22 17.49 9.29
N PRO A 430 26.11 18.48 8.39
CA PRO A 430 26.56 18.33 7.01
C PRO A 430 28.07 18.10 7.04
N ASP A 431 28.55 16.97 6.47
CA ASP A 431 29.92 16.89 6.02
C ASP A 431 30.17 17.94 4.94
N ALA A 432 31.41 18.35 4.76
CA ALA A 432 31.80 19.43 3.86
C ALA A 432 31.34 19.23 2.40
N ASP A 433 30.90 18.00 2.02
CA ASP A 433 30.38 17.62 0.71
C ASP A 433 28.87 17.24 0.70
N GLY A 434 28.16 17.41 1.83
CA GLY A 434 26.73 17.08 1.94
C GLY A 434 26.42 15.57 1.88
N ARG A 435 27.40 14.70 2.06
CA ARG A 435 27.23 13.25 2.08
C ARG A 435 27.61 12.70 3.45
N ARG A 436 26.77 11.86 4.03
CA ARG A 436 27.16 10.95 5.12
C ARG A 436 27.44 9.57 4.57
N PRO A 437 28.44 8.85 5.11
CA PRO A 437 28.53 7.42 4.87
C PRO A 437 27.25 6.77 5.39
N LEU A 438 26.67 5.87 4.57
CA LEU A 438 25.60 4.98 4.99
C LEU A 438 26.06 4.27 6.27
N PRO A 439 25.21 4.07 7.29
CA PRO A 439 25.58 3.28 8.43
C PRO A 439 26.02 1.89 7.93
N VAL A 440 27.27 1.56 8.16
CA VAL A 440 27.81 0.23 7.90
C VAL A 440 27.03 -0.74 8.77
N ALA A 441 26.62 -1.87 8.17
CA ALA A 441 25.80 -2.92 8.76
C ALA A 441 26.28 -3.40 10.14
#